data_a71945db8ffca6ab78f26c72ae12f465
#
_entry.id   a71945db8ffca6ab78f26c72ae12f465
#
_cell.length_a   1.000
_cell.length_b   1.000
_cell.length_c   1.000
_cell.angle_alpha   90.00
_cell.angle_beta   90.00
_cell.angle_gamma   90.00
#
_symmetry.space_group_name_H-M   'P 1'
#
loop_
_entity.id
_entity.type
_entity.pdbx_description
1 polymer ?
#
loop_
_entity_poly.entity_id
_entity_poly.type
_entity_poly.pdbx_seq_one_letter_code
_entity_poly.pdbx_strand_id
1 'polypeptide(L)'
;MRDHPHTQEIAALSLQPYTTSVTVTANRDWLASRHGTDSTETITLDLTTLTKNAHYVEPTAAQPHGYVRSGVPVGRITDSGLYGAYDPEAKDGREVLAGLVYAEAPFTPGVTKVPAALFWHGTVNTGKIPGGLDPAKIAPNPAGAQIRFLGAVSA
;
A
#
# COMPACT_ATOMS: atom_id res chain seq x y z
N MET A 1 -39.20 45.23 -43.00
CA MET A 1 -37.92 44.62 -42.65
C MET A 1 -37.62 44.94 -41.23
N ARG A 2 -37.72 43.95 -40.37
CA ARG A 2 -37.41 44.10 -38.96
C ARG A 2 -36.24 43.21 -38.66
N ASP A 3 -35.10 43.84 -38.38
CA ASP A 3 -33.92 43.17 -37.87
C ASP A 3 -34.19 42.68 -36.45
N HIS A 4 -34.06 41.38 -36.27
CA HIS A 4 -34.00 40.76 -34.95
C HIS A 4 -32.55 40.62 -34.57
N PRO A 5 -32.11 41.27 -33.49
CA PRO A 5 -30.77 41.00 -32.98
C PRO A 5 -30.74 39.59 -32.40
N HIS A 6 -29.95 38.71 -32.98
CA HIS A 6 -29.59 37.46 -32.36
C HIS A 6 -28.74 37.75 -31.16
N THR A 7 -29.36 37.78 -30.01
CA THR A 7 -28.63 37.74 -28.73
C THR A 7 -28.13 36.30 -28.55
N GLN A 8 -26.86 36.08 -28.86
CA GLN A 8 -26.22 34.86 -28.44
C GLN A 8 -26.06 34.92 -26.92
N GLU A 9 -26.87 34.12 -26.23
CA GLU A 9 -26.60 33.81 -24.85
C GLU A 9 -25.26 33.05 -24.78
N ILE A 10 -24.25 33.75 -24.33
CA ILE A 10 -23.00 33.09 -23.93
C ILE A 10 -23.33 32.37 -22.62
N ALA A 11 -23.55 31.06 -22.73
CA ALA A 11 -23.65 30.22 -21.54
C ALA A 11 -22.37 30.41 -20.71
N ALA A 12 -22.53 31.02 -19.55
CA ALA A 12 -21.43 31.18 -18.62
C ALA A 12 -20.96 29.77 -18.22
N LEU A 13 -19.77 29.39 -18.68
CA LEU A 13 -19.08 28.21 -18.20
C LEU A 13 -18.81 28.41 -16.72
N SER A 14 -19.70 27.87 -15.90
CA SER A 14 -19.48 27.78 -14.47
C SER A 14 -18.40 26.73 -14.21
N LEU A 15 -17.15 27.17 -14.13
CA LEU A 15 -16.04 26.37 -13.65
C LEU A 15 -16.18 26.24 -12.13
N GLN A 16 -16.96 25.25 -11.71
CA GLN A 16 -16.95 24.85 -10.30
C GLN A 16 -15.68 24.05 -10.04
N PRO A 17 -14.84 24.46 -9.10
CA PRO A 17 -13.71 23.65 -8.71
C PRO A 17 -14.22 22.34 -8.12
N TYR A 18 -13.94 21.24 -8.82
CA TYR A 18 -14.25 19.91 -8.32
C TYR A 18 -13.15 19.53 -7.31
N THR A 19 -13.48 19.59 -6.04
CA THR A 19 -12.58 19.11 -5.00
C THR A 19 -12.84 17.63 -4.76
N THR A 20 -11.93 16.79 -5.22
CA THR A 20 -11.95 15.37 -4.87
C THR A 20 -11.16 15.19 -3.59
N SER A 21 -11.83 14.85 -2.51
CA SER A 21 -11.16 14.44 -1.28
C SER A 21 -11.05 12.93 -1.25
N VAL A 22 -9.84 12.41 -1.08
CA VAL A 22 -9.59 10.99 -0.83
C VAL A 22 -9.36 10.83 0.66
N THR A 23 -10.25 10.10 1.33
CA THR A 23 -10.07 9.78 2.74
C THR A 23 -9.54 8.35 2.86
N VAL A 24 -8.30 8.23 3.29
CA VAL A 24 -7.70 6.95 3.66
C VAL A 24 -7.59 6.90 5.17
N THR A 25 -8.35 5.99 5.79
CA THR A 25 -8.27 5.79 7.24
C THR A 25 -7.06 4.94 7.57
N ALA A 26 -6.15 5.49 8.36
CA ALA A 26 -4.97 4.76 8.81
C ALA A 26 -5.38 3.57 9.67
N ASN A 27 -4.93 2.38 9.30
CA ASN A 27 -5.11 1.17 10.08
C ASN A 27 -3.75 0.54 10.40
N ARG A 28 -3.38 0.58 11.67
CA ARG A 28 -2.14 -0.02 12.19
C ARG A 28 -2.42 -1.01 13.32
N ASP A 29 -3.53 -1.73 13.24
CA ASP A 29 -3.89 -2.76 14.22
C ASP A 29 -2.85 -3.89 14.29
N TRP A 30 -2.10 -4.06 13.20
CA TRP A 30 -0.99 -5.00 13.13
C TRP A 30 0.24 -4.58 13.97
N LEU A 31 0.38 -3.29 14.26
CA LEU A 31 1.51 -2.75 15.04
C LEU A 31 1.29 -2.98 16.54
N ALA A 32 2.11 -3.81 17.15
CA ALA A 32 1.97 -4.14 18.57
C ALA A 32 2.72 -3.18 19.50
N SER A 33 3.69 -2.42 18.98
CA SER A 33 4.40 -1.39 19.74
C SER A 33 4.88 -0.27 18.83
N ARG A 34 5.17 0.90 19.40
CA ARG A 34 5.72 2.05 18.65
C ARG A 34 7.21 1.90 18.35
N HIS A 35 7.87 0.87 18.87
CA HIS A 35 9.29 0.64 18.63
C HIS A 35 9.55 0.38 17.16
N GLY A 36 10.52 1.09 16.58
CA GLY A 36 10.88 0.98 15.17
C GLY A 36 10.10 1.85 14.20
N THR A 37 9.07 2.55 14.66
CA THR A 37 8.26 3.42 13.78
C THR A 37 9.01 4.67 13.30
N ASP A 38 10.08 5.04 13.97
CA ASP A 38 10.93 6.20 13.64
C ASP A 38 12.06 5.84 12.64
N SER A 39 12.19 4.57 12.28
CA SER A 39 13.28 4.05 11.45
C SER A 39 12.77 3.40 10.16
N THR A 40 11.70 3.91 9.60
CA THR A 40 11.16 3.43 8.33
C THR A 40 12.06 3.84 7.15
N GLU A 41 12.12 2.98 6.13
CA GLU A 41 12.88 3.22 4.90
C GLU A 41 11.93 3.48 3.73
N THR A 42 12.33 4.34 2.80
CA THR A 42 11.57 4.56 1.57
C THR A 42 11.84 3.44 0.58
N ILE A 43 10.77 2.81 0.09
CA ILE A 43 10.82 1.75 -0.91
C ILE A 43 9.88 2.06 -2.07
N THR A 44 10.02 1.32 -3.17
CA THR A 44 9.06 1.33 -4.28
C THR A 44 8.42 -0.04 -4.40
N LEU A 45 7.09 -0.07 -4.32
CA LEU A 45 6.29 -1.29 -4.47
C LEU A 45 6.00 -1.57 -5.94
N ASP A 46 6.02 -2.85 -6.31
CA ASP A 46 5.50 -3.36 -7.57
C ASP A 46 4.06 -3.86 -7.33
N LEU A 47 3.07 -3.07 -7.75
CA LEU A 47 1.65 -3.39 -7.57
C LEU A 47 1.23 -4.69 -8.27
N THR A 48 1.93 -5.09 -9.32
CA THR A 48 1.59 -6.31 -10.09
C THR A 48 1.77 -7.58 -9.29
N THR A 49 2.56 -7.54 -8.21
CA THR A 49 2.79 -8.66 -7.30
C THR A 49 1.82 -8.68 -6.12
N LEU A 50 1.06 -7.62 -5.92
CA LEU A 50 0.11 -7.49 -4.81
C LEU A 50 -1.26 -8.06 -5.18
N THR A 51 -1.98 -8.57 -4.19
CA THR A 51 -3.33 -9.13 -4.37
C THR A 51 -4.39 -8.08 -4.09
N LYS A 52 -5.28 -7.89 -5.06
CA LYS A 52 -6.44 -7.01 -4.92
C LYS A 52 -7.29 -7.40 -3.70
N ASN A 53 -7.81 -6.39 -3.01
CA ASN A 53 -8.62 -6.48 -1.79
C ASN A 53 -7.88 -7.01 -0.55
N ALA A 54 -6.92 -7.90 -0.71
CA ALA A 54 -6.08 -8.35 0.40
C ALA A 54 -4.99 -7.33 0.73
N HIS A 55 -4.20 -6.93 -0.26
CA HIS A 55 -3.06 -6.03 -0.08
C HIS A 55 -3.36 -4.59 -0.48
N TYR A 56 -4.23 -4.36 -1.44
CA TYR A 56 -4.58 -3.02 -1.90
C TYR A 56 -6.06 -2.89 -2.24
N VAL A 57 -6.53 -1.65 -2.22
CA VAL A 57 -7.88 -1.25 -2.63
C VAL A 57 -7.78 -0.49 -3.95
N GLU A 58 -8.56 -0.92 -4.95
CA GLU A 58 -8.59 -0.24 -6.24
C GLU A 58 -9.35 1.08 -6.18
N PRO A 59 -9.01 2.02 -7.10
CA PRO A 59 -9.81 3.21 -7.32
C PRO A 59 -11.25 2.86 -7.70
N THR A 60 -12.19 3.69 -7.27
CA THR A 60 -13.61 3.63 -7.64
C THR A 60 -14.08 5.01 -8.10
N ALA A 61 -15.29 5.09 -8.66
CA ALA A 61 -15.88 6.38 -9.04
C ALA A 61 -16.03 7.34 -7.84
N ALA A 62 -16.30 6.79 -6.65
CA ALA A 62 -16.43 7.57 -5.42
C ALA A 62 -15.08 7.87 -4.77
N GLN A 63 -14.06 7.06 -5.03
CA GLN A 63 -12.70 7.21 -4.51
C GLN A 63 -11.71 7.01 -5.66
N PRO A 64 -11.30 8.08 -6.37
CA PRO A 64 -10.51 7.99 -7.60
C PRO A 64 -9.07 7.55 -7.40
N HIS A 65 -8.60 7.46 -6.15
CA HIS A 65 -7.29 6.92 -5.82
C HIS A 65 -7.42 5.59 -5.09
N GLY A 66 -6.64 4.60 -5.52
CA GLY A 66 -6.42 3.39 -4.77
C GLY A 66 -5.36 3.58 -3.69
N TYR A 67 -5.18 2.59 -2.85
CA TYR A 67 -4.09 2.59 -1.88
C TYR A 67 -3.66 1.17 -1.51
N VAL A 68 -2.37 1.00 -1.26
CA VAL A 68 -1.83 -0.21 -0.64
C VAL A 68 -2.07 -0.12 0.85
N ARG A 69 -2.53 -1.21 1.46
CA ARG A 69 -2.84 -1.24 2.89
C ARG A 69 -1.57 -1.17 3.74
N SER A 70 -1.68 -0.50 4.87
CA SER A 70 -0.68 -0.60 5.93
C SER A 70 -0.60 -2.03 6.46
N GLY A 71 0.60 -2.50 6.75
CA GLY A 71 0.85 -3.83 7.30
C GLY A 71 1.07 -4.94 6.27
N VAL A 72 0.99 -4.66 4.98
CA VAL A 72 1.27 -5.66 3.94
C VAL A 72 2.72 -6.13 4.04
N PRO A 73 2.97 -7.45 4.21
CA PRO A 73 4.31 -7.99 4.23
C PRO A 73 4.93 -7.99 2.83
N VAL A 74 6.18 -7.57 2.72
CA VAL A 74 6.88 -7.43 1.45
C VAL A 74 8.27 -8.04 1.48
N GLY A 75 8.72 -8.49 0.32
CA GLY A 75 10.08 -8.91 0.04
C GLY A 75 10.66 -8.13 -1.14
N ARG A 76 11.99 -8.04 -1.20
CA ARG A 76 12.69 -7.33 -2.27
C ARG A 76 12.90 -8.24 -3.46
N ILE A 77 12.44 -7.81 -4.63
CA ILE A 77 12.70 -8.50 -5.91
C ILE A 77 14.15 -8.23 -6.31
N THR A 78 14.93 -9.31 -6.47
CA THR A 78 16.37 -9.23 -6.71
C THR A 78 16.71 -8.48 -8.00
N ASP A 79 16.03 -8.80 -9.09
CA ASP A 79 16.35 -8.25 -10.42
C ASP A 79 15.98 -6.78 -10.56
N SER A 80 14.81 -6.38 -10.09
CA SER A 80 14.30 -5.01 -10.27
C SER A 80 14.68 -4.08 -9.11
N GLY A 81 14.94 -4.62 -7.93
CA GLY A 81 15.07 -3.83 -6.70
C GLY A 81 13.78 -3.28 -6.16
N LEU A 82 12.64 -3.55 -6.79
CA LEU A 82 11.32 -3.22 -6.30
C LEU A 82 10.91 -4.17 -5.17
N TYR A 83 9.89 -3.79 -4.42
CA TYR A 83 9.33 -4.61 -3.36
C TYR A 83 7.96 -5.14 -3.77
N GLY A 84 7.75 -6.42 -3.59
CA GLY A 84 6.49 -7.08 -3.88
C GLY A 84 5.94 -7.81 -2.68
N ALA A 85 4.75 -8.39 -2.81
CA ALA A 85 4.16 -9.20 -1.75
C ALA A 85 5.11 -10.31 -1.32
N TYR A 86 5.35 -10.42 -0.01
CA TYR A 86 6.10 -11.56 0.55
C TYR A 86 5.42 -12.87 0.18
N ASP A 87 6.21 -13.80 -0.34
CA ASP A 87 5.75 -15.13 -0.74
C ASP A 87 6.85 -16.14 -0.44
N PRO A 88 6.66 -17.02 0.55
CA PRO A 88 7.67 -18.00 0.93
C PRO A 88 8.01 -19.02 -0.18
N GLU A 89 7.15 -19.17 -1.18
CA GLU A 89 7.35 -20.05 -2.33
C GLU A 89 7.99 -19.35 -3.54
N ALA A 90 8.16 -18.03 -3.49
CA ALA A 90 8.81 -17.26 -4.55
C ALA A 90 10.28 -17.66 -4.72
N LYS A 91 10.84 -17.33 -5.90
CA LYS A 91 12.23 -17.59 -6.26
C LYS A 91 12.95 -16.34 -6.79
N ASP A 92 12.32 -15.18 -6.62
CA ASP A 92 12.78 -13.89 -7.17
C ASP A 92 13.29 -12.92 -6.11
N GLY A 93 13.39 -13.35 -4.86
CA GLY A 93 13.80 -12.54 -3.70
C GLY A 93 12.67 -12.27 -2.72
N ARG A 94 11.40 -12.37 -3.16
CA ARG A 94 10.23 -12.12 -2.30
C ARG A 94 10.00 -13.19 -1.24
N GLU A 95 10.68 -14.34 -1.33
CA GLU A 95 10.71 -15.39 -0.31
C GLU A 95 11.41 -14.96 0.98
N VAL A 96 12.15 -13.86 0.94
CA VAL A 96 12.80 -13.24 2.10
C VAL A 96 11.98 -12.06 2.56
N LEU A 97 11.47 -12.10 3.78
CA LEU A 97 10.71 -10.97 4.35
C LEU A 97 11.64 -9.78 4.57
N ALA A 98 11.36 -8.66 3.90
CA ALA A 98 12.06 -7.40 4.10
C ALA A 98 11.42 -6.54 5.19
N GLY A 99 10.12 -6.64 5.36
CA GLY A 99 9.35 -5.89 6.34
C GLY A 99 7.88 -5.78 5.96
N LEU A 100 7.22 -4.79 6.52
CA LEU A 100 5.80 -4.50 6.26
C LEU A 100 5.66 -3.05 5.76
N VAL A 101 4.65 -2.81 4.95
CA VAL A 101 4.27 -1.45 4.56
C VAL A 101 3.77 -0.69 5.79
N TYR A 102 4.44 0.40 6.16
CA TYR A 102 4.14 1.12 7.41
C TYR A 102 2.86 1.93 7.32
N ALA A 103 2.71 2.71 6.27
CA ALA A 103 1.55 3.57 6.07
C ALA A 103 0.86 3.21 4.75
N GLU A 104 -0.43 3.51 4.67
CA GLU A 104 -1.18 3.38 3.43
C GLU A 104 -0.50 4.17 2.31
N ALA A 105 -0.23 3.52 1.19
CA ALA A 105 0.44 4.13 0.05
C ALA A 105 -0.57 4.39 -1.08
N PRO A 106 -0.98 5.65 -1.30
CA PRO A 106 -1.96 5.98 -2.33
C PRO A 106 -1.37 5.86 -3.73
N PHE A 107 -2.21 5.50 -4.70
CA PHE A 107 -1.84 5.46 -6.11
C PHE A 107 -3.00 5.87 -7.02
N THR A 108 -2.67 6.34 -8.21
CA THR A 108 -3.65 6.67 -9.26
C THR A 108 -3.88 5.48 -10.19
N PRO A 109 -5.05 5.42 -10.87
CA PRO A 109 -5.30 4.37 -11.86
C PRO A 109 -4.19 4.25 -12.90
N GLY A 110 -3.84 3.03 -13.27
CA GLY A 110 -2.82 2.72 -14.29
C GLY A 110 -1.37 2.75 -13.80
N VAL A 111 -1.12 3.14 -12.56
CA VAL A 111 0.21 3.10 -11.94
C VAL A 111 0.53 1.69 -11.48
N THR A 112 1.75 1.22 -11.75
CA THR A 112 2.24 -0.10 -11.32
C THR A 112 3.35 -0.02 -10.27
N LYS A 113 3.95 1.15 -10.07
CA LYS A 113 5.01 1.39 -9.09
C LYS A 113 4.58 2.45 -8.10
N VAL A 114 4.65 2.14 -6.82
CA VAL A 114 4.13 3.02 -5.74
C VAL A 114 5.20 3.21 -4.67
N PRO A 115 5.56 4.46 -4.33
CA PRO A 115 6.44 4.71 -3.20
C PRO A 115 5.72 4.39 -1.89
N ALA A 116 6.43 3.80 -0.95
CA ALA A 116 5.93 3.44 0.36
C ALA A 116 7.01 3.52 1.44
N ALA A 117 6.60 3.48 2.70
CA ALA A 117 7.50 3.37 3.84
C ALA A 117 7.56 1.92 4.31
N LEU A 118 8.76 1.39 4.45
CA LEU A 118 9.03 0.04 4.95
C LEU A 118 9.27 0.06 6.46
N PHE A 119 8.47 -0.70 7.20
CA PHE A 119 8.71 -1.02 8.60
C PHE A 119 9.50 -2.33 8.66
N TRP A 120 10.77 -2.26 9.05
CA TRP A 120 11.68 -3.40 8.98
C TRP A 120 12.10 -3.94 10.34
N HIS A 121 11.88 -3.22 11.43
CA HIS A 121 12.15 -3.73 12.77
C HIS A 121 11.08 -3.28 13.79
N GLY A 122 10.78 -4.13 14.74
CA GLY A 122 9.82 -3.85 15.79
C GLY A 122 8.97 -5.05 16.17
N THR A 123 7.76 -4.81 16.66
CA THR A 123 6.85 -5.86 17.15
C THR A 123 5.50 -5.76 16.44
N VAL A 124 5.04 -6.85 15.86
CA VAL A 124 3.80 -6.91 15.09
C VAL A 124 2.85 -8.00 15.61
N ASN A 125 1.55 -7.76 15.44
CA ASN A 125 0.49 -8.72 15.72
C ASN A 125 0.12 -9.43 14.39
N THR A 126 0.49 -10.70 14.27
CA THR A 126 0.29 -11.48 13.04
C THR A 126 -1.17 -11.68 12.69
N GLY A 127 -2.06 -11.74 13.67
CA GLY A 127 -3.49 -11.89 13.43
C GLY A 127 -4.17 -10.69 12.76
N LYS A 128 -3.47 -9.57 12.60
CA LYS A 128 -3.97 -8.32 12.02
C LYS A 128 -3.26 -7.91 10.73
N ILE A 129 -2.41 -8.76 10.18
CA ILE A 129 -1.65 -8.47 8.95
C ILE A 129 -2.55 -8.69 7.74
N PRO A 130 -2.68 -7.68 6.84
CA PRO A 130 -3.44 -7.82 5.60
C PRO A 130 -2.89 -8.94 4.70
N GLY A 131 -3.78 -9.81 4.21
CA GLY A 131 -3.37 -10.97 3.42
C GLY A 131 -2.80 -12.14 4.23
N GLY A 132 -2.61 -11.97 5.53
CA GLY A 132 -2.06 -12.97 6.44
C GLY A 132 -0.54 -13.09 6.36
N LEU A 133 0.03 -13.66 7.40
CA LEU A 133 1.45 -14.00 7.48
C LEU A 133 1.60 -15.18 8.44
N ASP A 134 2.31 -16.23 7.99
CA ASP A 134 2.68 -17.36 8.82
C ASP A 134 4.13 -17.23 9.29
N PRO A 135 4.38 -16.87 10.55
CA PRO A 135 5.73 -16.69 11.07
C PRO A 135 6.60 -17.95 11.00
N ALA A 136 5.98 -19.14 10.99
CA ALA A 136 6.71 -20.40 10.91
C ALA A 136 7.39 -20.61 9.53
N LYS A 137 6.91 -19.93 8.50
CA LYS A 137 7.47 -19.99 7.14
C LYS A 137 8.55 -18.93 6.87
N ILE A 138 8.77 -18.01 7.79
CA ILE A 138 9.75 -16.94 7.60
C ILE A 138 11.14 -17.49 7.83
N ALA A 139 11.98 -17.43 6.79
CA ALA A 139 13.38 -17.79 6.89
C ALA A 139 14.15 -16.76 7.75
N PRO A 140 15.08 -17.19 8.59
CA PRO A 140 15.96 -16.28 9.31
C PRO A 140 16.74 -15.38 8.34
N ASN A 141 16.68 -14.07 8.56
CA ASN A 141 17.41 -13.10 7.77
C ASN A 141 18.03 -12.05 8.70
N PRO A 142 19.27 -12.28 9.18
CA PRO A 142 19.92 -11.37 10.14
C PRO A 142 20.25 -10.00 9.53
N ALA A 143 20.28 -9.87 8.20
CA ALA A 143 20.52 -8.62 7.50
C ALA A 143 19.24 -7.94 7.00
N GLY A 144 18.07 -8.54 7.23
CA GLY A 144 16.77 -8.04 6.77
C GLY A 144 15.85 -7.64 7.90
N ALA A 145 14.57 -7.99 7.78
CA ALA A 145 13.56 -7.65 8.76
C ALA A 145 13.86 -8.24 10.15
N GLN A 146 13.88 -7.39 11.16
CA GLN A 146 14.07 -7.75 12.55
C GLN A 146 12.78 -7.52 13.34
N ILE A 147 11.82 -8.39 13.09
CA ILE A 147 10.46 -8.25 13.59
C ILE A 147 10.17 -9.36 14.60
N ARG A 148 9.65 -8.96 15.76
CA ARG A 148 9.08 -9.88 16.72
C ARG A 148 7.60 -10.07 16.42
N PHE A 149 7.20 -11.32 16.22
CA PHE A 149 5.82 -11.68 15.93
C PHE A 149 5.08 -12.06 17.21
N LEU A 150 3.93 -11.41 17.45
CA LEU A 150 3.00 -11.73 18.53
C LEU A 150 1.73 -12.33 17.95
N GLY A 151 1.07 -13.20 18.72
CA GLY A 151 -0.20 -13.80 18.33
C GLY A 151 -0.06 -14.91 17.27
N ALA A 152 1.14 -15.28 16.90
CA ALA A 152 1.39 -16.50 16.18
C ALA A 152 1.49 -17.60 17.21
N VAL A 153 0.46 -18.36 17.39
CA VAL A 153 0.52 -19.80 17.57
C VAL A 153 -0.82 -20.32 18.02
N SER A 154 -1.40 -21.13 17.18
CA SER A 154 -1.88 -22.38 17.75
C SER A 154 -0.98 -23.47 17.21
N ALA A 155 -0.30 -24.08 18.08
CA ALA A 155 0.27 -25.39 17.80
C ALA A 155 -0.84 -26.34 17.33
#